data_be4748b096b9ca17ef65f0848c5d676a
#
_entry.id   be4748b096b9ca17ef65f0848c5d676a
#
_cell.length_a   1.000
_cell.length_b   1.000
_cell.length_c   1.000
_cell.angle_alpha   90.00
_cell.angle_beta   90.00
_cell.angle_gamma   90.00
#
_symmetry.space_group_name_H-M   'P 1'
#
loop_
_entity.id
_entity.type
_entity.pdbx_description
1 polymer ?
#
loop_
_entity_poly.entity_id
_entity_poly.type
_entity_poly.pdbx_seq_one_letter_code
_entity_poly.pdbx_strand_id
1 'polypeptide(L)'
;MHLRFVLVGSLSVGLAGFFAIAQSWHENFVTSADVAFMLLSGSCTVLALVVIMRMGWRGKSGAVYLGLFVGMLLVFLGDLTGGIYDALWGATPFPSVAEAFYLSGYAVAIVTILRFLWFFRKAVDRKRGLGLILVFILSAGGLGIVFLTSHSMSQVPVVVIDALYPILDGFLLTLSVTMLLFFRSRFISPPWRWFALGVLLIGIGHFLNGLGTTEGWYSYPQPIDLFYLWGYVSFGLAFSMQTEPERFWQD
;
A
#
# COMPACT_ATOMS: atom_id res chain seq x y z
N MET A 1 -24.42 -7.26 -2.30
CA MET A 1 -23.11 -7.46 -2.98
C MET A 1 -22.98 -6.57 -4.23
N HIS A 2 -23.93 -6.56 -5.16
CA HIS A 2 -23.90 -5.76 -6.41
C HIS A 2 -23.66 -4.25 -6.19
N LEU A 3 -24.35 -3.61 -5.23
CA LEU A 3 -24.22 -2.17 -5.00
C LEU A 3 -22.78 -1.75 -4.65
N ARG A 4 -22.06 -2.54 -3.85
CA ARG A 4 -20.66 -2.24 -3.48
C ARG A 4 -19.72 -2.29 -4.69
N PHE A 5 -19.89 -3.27 -5.59
CA PHE A 5 -19.11 -3.35 -6.81
C PHE A 5 -19.40 -2.21 -7.78
N VAL A 6 -20.66 -1.82 -7.89
CA VAL A 6 -21.05 -0.65 -8.70
C VAL A 6 -20.43 0.63 -8.14
N LEU A 7 -20.51 0.84 -6.82
CA LEU A 7 -19.91 2.01 -6.17
C LEU A 7 -18.39 2.07 -6.37
N VAL A 8 -17.72 0.94 -6.25
CA VAL A 8 -16.26 0.89 -6.45
C VAL A 8 -15.87 1.07 -7.91
N GLY A 9 -16.59 0.44 -8.82
CA GLY A 9 -16.37 0.66 -10.25
C GLY A 9 -16.56 2.13 -10.61
N SER A 10 -17.65 2.75 -10.14
CA SER A 10 -17.93 4.18 -10.36
C SER A 10 -16.85 5.07 -9.74
N LEU A 11 -16.39 4.76 -8.51
CA LEU A 11 -15.32 5.51 -7.85
C LEU A 11 -13.99 5.37 -8.60
N SER A 12 -13.64 4.17 -9.05
CA SER A 12 -12.40 3.93 -9.80
C SER A 12 -12.39 4.66 -11.15
N VAL A 13 -13.52 4.64 -11.88
CA VAL A 13 -13.69 5.38 -13.13
C VAL A 13 -13.69 6.89 -12.85
N GLY A 14 -14.37 7.32 -11.79
CA GLY A 14 -14.40 8.72 -11.35
C GLY A 14 -13.00 9.25 -11.02
N LEU A 15 -12.17 8.47 -10.32
CA LEU A 15 -10.78 8.82 -10.02
C LEU A 15 -9.94 8.94 -11.31
N ALA A 16 -10.06 7.98 -12.23
CA ALA A 16 -9.35 8.04 -13.51
C ALA A 16 -9.78 9.26 -14.33
N GLY A 17 -11.08 9.54 -14.38
CA GLY A 17 -11.62 10.73 -15.04
C GLY A 17 -11.15 12.02 -14.38
N PHE A 18 -11.14 12.08 -13.04
CA PHE A 18 -10.62 13.21 -12.27
C PHE A 18 -9.15 13.46 -12.60
N PHE A 19 -8.31 12.43 -12.61
CA PHE A 19 -6.89 12.57 -12.97
C PHE A 19 -6.71 13.07 -14.41
N ALA A 20 -7.47 12.52 -15.36
CA ALA A 20 -7.40 12.94 -16.76
C ALA A 20 -7.80 14.42 -16.95
N ILE A 21 -8.84 14.88 -16.24
CA ILE A 21 -9.31 16.27 -16.30
C ILE A 21 -8.34 17.18 -15.54
N ALA A 22 -7.89 16.78 -14.37
CA ALA A 22 -7.02 17.59 -13.51
C ALA A 22 -5.64 17.83 -14.17
N GLN A 23 -5.13 16.88 -14.96
CA GLN A 23 -3.92 17.07 -15.77
C GLN A 23 -4.01 18.26 -16.74
N SER A 24 -5.22 18.62 -17.20
CA SER A 24 -5.43 19.78 -18.07
C SER A 24 -5.40 21.12 -17.32
N TRP A 25 -5.42 21.11 -15.98
CA TRP A 25 -5.45 22.28 -15.08
C TRP A 25 -4.17 22.37 -14.26
N HIS A 26 -3.04 22.62 -14.92
CA HIS A 26 -1.69 22.50 -14.36
C HIS A 26 -1.46 23.18 -13.02
N GLU A 27 -2.05 24.36 -12.75
CA GLU A 27 -1.72 25.15 -11.57
C GLU A 27 -2.26 24.58 -10.23
N ASN A 28 -3.32 23.74 -10.28
CA ASN A 28 -3.96 23.19 -9.07
C ASN A 28 -3.90 21.66 -9.02
N PHE A 29 -3.15 21.03 -9.92
CA PHE A 29 -3.19 19.57 -10.06
C PHE A 29 -2.50 18.86 -8.90
N VAL A 30 -1.35 19.34 -8.44
CA VAL A 30 -0.62 18.82 -7.28
C VAL A 30 -1.53 18.80 -6.05
N THR A 31 -2.07 19.96 -5.67
CA THR A 31 -2.97 20.10 -4.51
C THR A 31 -4.20 19.20 -4.61
N SER A 32 -4.77 19.04 -5.81
CA SER A 32 -5.93 18.16 -6.03
C SER A 32 -5.58 16.68 -5.86
N ALA A 33 -4.40 16.27 -6.29
CA ALA A 33 -3.90 14.91 -6.09
C ALA A 33 -3.66 14.62 -4.61
N ASP A 34 -2.99 15.52 -3.89
CA ASP A 34 -2.74 15.40 -2.46
C ASP A 34 -4.03 15.26 -1.66
N VAL A 35 -5.03 16.09 -1.98
CA VAL A 35 -6.36 15.99 -1.35
C VAL A 35 -6.99 14.62 -1.62
N ALA A 36 -6.88 14.08 -2.84
CA ALA A 36 -7.39 12.75 -3.15
C ALA A 36 -6.67 11.65 -2.35
N PHE A 37 -5.35 11.73 -2.23
CA PHE A 37 -4.55 10.82 -1.39
C PHE A 37 -4.98 10.89 0.08
N MET A 38 -5.02 12.09 0.66
CA MET A 38 -5.43 12.31 2.05
C MET A 38 -6.86 11.81 2.34
N LEU A 39 -7.81 12.08 1.43
CA LEU A 39 -9.20 11.63 1.61
C LEU A 39 -9.33 10.11 1.55
N LEU A 40 -8.64 9.45 0.64
CA LEU A 40 -8.72 8.00 0.50
C LEU A 40 -7.98 7.27 1.62
N SER A 41 -6.76 7.65 1.94
CA SER A 41 -6.01 7.04 3.05
C SER A 41 -6.66 7.32 4.40
N GLY A 42 -7.18 8.55 4.62
CA GLY A 42 -7.96 8.90 5.80
C GLY A 42 -9.25 8.09 5.91
N SER A 43 -9.99 7.92 4.81
CA SER A 43 -11.19 7.07 4.78
C SER A 43 -10.87 5.61 5.11
N CYS A 44 -9.77 5.06 4.57
CA CYS A 44 -9.28 3.72 4.90
C CYS A 44 -8.91 3.60 6.38
N THR A 45 -8.27 4.63 6.95
CA THR A 45 -7.92 4.68 8.37
C THR A 45 -9.18 4.63 9.25
N VAL A 46 -10.20 5.42 8.93
CA VAL A 46 -11.49 5.40 9.65
C VAL A 46 -12.17 4.03 9.53
N LEU A 47 -12.20 3.45 8.34
CA LEU A 47 -12.77 2.11 8.13
C LEU A 47 -12.00 1.04 8.91
N ALA A 48 -10.67 1.10 8.93
CA ALA A 48 -9.84 0.19 9.72
C ALA A 48 -10.09 0.35 11.23
N LEU A 49 -10.29 1.59 11.71
CA LEU A 49 -10.71 1.86 13.09
C LEU A 49 -12.07 1.23 13.39
N VAL A 50 -13.06 1.37 12.52
CA VAL A 50 -14.37 0.73 12.67
C VAL A 50 -14.24 -0.79 12.72
N VAL A 51 -13.39 -1.38 11.89
CA VAL A 51 -13.12 -2.82 11.92
C VAL A 51 -12.56 -3.24 13.28
N ILE A 52 -11.53 -2.57 13.79
CA ILE A 52 -10.94 -2.93 15.09
C ILE A 52 -11.91 -2.71 16.26
N MET A 53 -12.76 -1.68 16.20
CA MET A 53 -13.80 -1.45 17.22
C MET A 53 -14.84 -2.58 17.23
N ARG A 54 -15.16 -3.17 16.09
CA ARG A 54 -16.11 -4.28 15.97
C ARG A 54 -15.50 -5.63 16.29
N MET A 55 -14.27 -5.89 15.81
CA MET A 55 -13.59 -7.18 15.94
C MET A 55 -12.85 -7.34 17.26
N GLY A 56 -12.60 -6.23 17.95
CA GLY A 56 -11.76 -6.18 19.13
C GLY A 56 -10.27 -6.15 18.79
N TRP A 57 -9.50 -5.62 19.72
CA TRP A 57 -8.04 -5.44 19.61
C TRP A 57 -7.24 -6.53 20.33
N ARG A 58 -7.93 -7.41 21.07
CA ARG A 58 -7.31 -8.49 21.84
C ARG A 58 -7.32 -9.82 21.08
N GLY A 59 -6.40 -10.71 21.44
CA GLY A 59 -6.31 -12.04 20.84
C GLY A 59 -5.51 -12.08 19.53
N LYS A 60 -5.58 -13.22 18.86
CA LYS A 60 -4.77 -13.49 17.66
C LYS A 60 -5.20 -12.59 16.49
N SER A 61 -6.48 -12.51 16.22
CA SER A 61 -7.05 -11.67 15.16
C SER A 61 -6.96 -10.19 15.49
N GLY A 62 -7.22 -9.82 16.75
CA GLY A 62 -7.20 -8.42 17.19
C GLY A 62 -5.86 -7.74 16.91
N ALA A 63 -4.74 -8.44 17.09
CA ALA A 63 -3.44 -7.89 16.79
C ALA A 63 -3.20 -7.68 15.27
N VAL A 64 -3.84 -8.47 14.40
CA VAL A 64 -3.80 -8.22 12.94
C VAL A 64 -4.63 -6.98 12.60
N TYR A 65 -5.86 -6.87 13.10
CA TYR A 65 -6.70 -5.68 12.86
C TYR A 65 -6.08 -4.40 13.44
N LEU A 66 -5.44 -4.50 14.61
CA LEU A 66 -4.68 -3.38 15.18
C LEU A 66 -3.53 -2.96 14.26
N GLY A 67 -2.77 -3.92 13.75
CA GLY A 67 -1.68 -3.65 12.80
C GLY A 67 -2.18 -3.01 11.51
N LEU A 68 -3.31 -3.47 10.96
CA LEU A 68 -3.93 -2.84 9.79
C LEU A 68 -4.34 -1.39 10.06
N PHE A 69 -4.96 -1.13 11.21
CA PHE A 69 -5.33 0.24 11.60
C PHE A 69 -4.09 1.13 11.78
N VAL A 70 -3.10 0.68 12.54
CA VAL A 70 -1.86 1.46 12.78
C VAL A 70 -1.11 1.70 11.47
N GLY A 71 -1.02 0.68 10.60
CA GLY A 71 -0.40 0.83 9.29
C GLY A 71 -1.09 1.89 8.42
N MET A 72 -2.44 1.84 8.33
CA MET A 72 -3.21 2.84 7.59
C MET A 72 -3.13 4.24 8.19
N LEU A 73 -3.10 4.33 9.53
CA LEU A 73 -2.91 5.62 10.22
C LEU A 73 -1.56 6.24 9.89
N LEU A 74 -0.49 5.45 9.88
CA LEU A 74 0.85 5.93 9.54
C LEU A 74 0.93 6.38 8.08
N VAL A 75 0.34 5.62 7.15
CA VAL A 75 0.26 6.04 5.75
C VAL A 75 -0.52 7.35 5.60
N PHE A 76 -1.68 7.47 6.25
CA PHE A 76 -2.45 8.72 6.24
C PHE A 76 -1.67 9.90 6.80
N LEU A 77 -0.91 9.71 7.89
CA LEU A 77 -0.05 10.76 8.45
C LEU A 77 1.07 11.15 7.49
N GLY A 78 1.60 10.20 6.71
CA GLY A 78 2.55 10.46 5.64
C GLY A 78 1.94 11.33 4.53
N ASP A 79 0.77 10.93 4.00
CA ASP A 79 0.04 11.68 2.97
C ASP A 79 -0.34 13.08 3.44
N LEU A 80 -0.83 13.19 4.69
CA LEU A 80 -1.16 14.47 5.30
C LEU A 80 0.07 15.39 5.44
N THR A 81 1.19 14.82 5.89
CA THR A 81 2.43 15.58 6.07
C THR A 81 2.98 16.04 4.71
N GLY A 82 3.00 15.15 3.71
CA GLY A 82 3.40 15.50 2.33
C GLY A 82 2.53 16.62 1.76
N GLY A 83 1.21 16.46 1.80
CA GLY A 83 0.28 17.50 1.29
C GLY A 83 0.39 18.83 2.03
N ILE A 84 0.72 18.84 3.34
CA ILE A 84 1.02 20.08 4.07
C ILE A 84 2.31 20.72 3.55
N TYR A 85 3.37 19.93 3.31
CA TYR A 85 4.61 20.46 2.73
C TYR A 85 4.36 21.06 1.35
N ASP A 86 3.66 20.35 0.47
CA ASP A 86 3.35 20.83 -0.88
C ASP A 86 2.50 22.10 -0.86
N ALA A 87 1.51 22.18 0.05
CA ALA A 87 0.67 23.36 0.20
C ALA A 87 1.41 24.58 0.76
N LEU A 88 2.36 24.40 1.69
CA LEU A 88 3.04 25.52 2.36
C LEU A 88 4.32 25.94 1.64
N TRP A 89 5.04 25.00 1.02
CA TRP A 89 6.37 25.26 0.43
C TRP A 89 6.46 24.91 -1.05
N GLY A 90 5.37 24.43 -1.66
CA GLY A 90 5.32 24.09 -3.08
C GLY A 90 6.03 22.79 -3.46
N ALA A 91 6.69 22.13 -2.52
CA ALA A 91 7.31 20.82 -2.70
C ALA A 91 7.60 20.15 -1.35
N THR A 92 7.43 18.84 -1.30
CA THR A 92 7.84 18.04 -0.13
C THR A 92 9.36 17.86 -0.15
N PRO A 93 10.10 18.30 0.90
CA PRO A 93 11.54 18.06 0.99
C PRO A 93 11.80 16.56 1.13
N PHE A 94 12.91 16.09 0.57
CA PHE A 94 13.34 14.70 0.72
C PHE A 94 14.78 14.62 1.26
N PRO A 95 15.00 13.86 2.35
CA PRO A 95 14.01 13.22 3.22
C PRO A 95 13.25 14.21 4.11
N SER A 96 12.01 13.86 4.47
CA SER A 96 11.14 14.66 5.34
C SER A 96 10.54 13.82 6.49
N VAL A 97 9.68 14.44 7.29
CA VAL A 97 8.92 13.71 8.32
C VAL A 97 7.93 12.73 7.70
N ALA A 98 7.49 12.95 6.46
CA ALA A 98 6.59 12.03 5.76
C ALA A 98 7.24 10.64 5.57
N GLU A 99 8.54 10.57 5.26
CA GLU A 99 9.27 9.29 5.12
C GLU A 99 9.29 8.51 6.44
N ALA A 100 9.40 9.19 7.58
CA ALA A 100 9.35 8.50 8.88
C ALA A 100 8.00 7.80 9.09
N PHE A 101 6.89 8.43 8.68
CA PHE A 101 5.56 7.82 8.72
C PHE A 101 5.43 6.68 7.72
N TYR A 102 5.83 6.87 6.47
CA TYR A 102 5.75 5.83 5.44
C TYR A 102 6.59 4.61 5.80
N LEU A 103 7.86 4.78 6.17
CA LEU A 103 8.74 3.67 6.54
C LEU A 103 8.24 2.92 7.78
N SER A 104 7.69 3.63 8.77
CA SER A 104 7.04 3.02 9.92
C SER A 104 5.78 2.24 9.49
N GLY A 105 4.98 2.78 8.57
CA GLY A 105 3.83 2.13 7.97
C GLY A 105 4.20 0.82 7.26
N TYR A 106 5.28 0.82 6.46
CA TYR A 106 5.84 -0.39 5.84
C TYR A 106 6.20 -1.45 6.87
N ALA A 107 6.94 -1.08 7.91
CA ALA A 107 7.35 -2.02 8.97
C ALA A 107 6.12 -2.66 9.63
N VAL A 108 5.11 -1.86 10.00
CA VAL A 108 3.86 -2.35 10.59
C VAL A 108 3.09 -3.23 9.60
N ALA A 109 2.99 -2.85 8.33
CA ALA A 109 2.30 -3.64 7.30
C ALA A 109 2.98 -5.00 7.11
N ILE A 110 4.30 -5.04 6.99
CA ILE A 110 5.08 -6.27 6.84
C ILE A 110 4.87 -7.20 8.03
N VAL A 111 5.03 -6.69 9.26
CA VAL A 111 4.83 -7.48 10.48
C VAL A 111 3.39 -8.01 10.56
N THR A 112 2.41 -7.19 10.20
CA THR A 112 0.98 -7.55 10.23
C THR A 112 0.68 -8.65 9.22
N ILE A 113 1.17 -8.54 7.98
CA ILE A 113 0.95 -9.55 6.94
C ILE A 113 1.69 -10.85 7.27
N LEU A 114 2.93 -10.77 7.77
CA LEU A 114 3.68 -11.95 8.23
C LEU A 114 2.95 -12.66 9.37
N ARG A 115 2.41 -11.90 10.34
CA ARG A 115 1.59 -12.47 11.41
C ARG A 115 0.33 -13.13 10.86
N PHE A 116 -0.35 -12.49 9.91
CA PHE A 116 -1.49 -13.09 9.23
C PHE A 116 -1.10 -14.40 8.53
N LEU A 117 -0.05 -14.41 7.72
CA LEU A 117 0.41 -15.60 7.00
C LEU A 117 0.89 -16.72 7.94
N TRP A 118 1.42 -16.36 9.11
CA TRP A 118 1.83 -17.33 10.12
C TRP A 118 0.67 -18.24 10.58
N PHE A 119 -0.56 -17.74 10.62
CA PHE A 119 -1.71 -18.58 10.96
C PHE A 119 -1.98 -19.64 9.90
N PHE A 120 -1.60 -19.38 8.65
CA PHE A 120 -1.80 -20.29 7.52
C PHE A 120 -0.56 -21.11 7.16
N ARG A 121 0.51 -21.04 7.95
CA ARG A 121 1.80 -21.70 7.64
C ARG A 121 1.70 -23.20 7.35
N LYS A 122 0.74 -23.90 8.00
CA LYS A 122 0.50 -25.34 7.78
C LYS A 122 -0.14 -25.63 6.43
N ALA A 123 -0.76 -24.65 5.80
CA ALA A 123 -1.38 -24.79 4.47
C ALA A 123 -0.40 -24.50 3.32
N VAL A 124 0.83 -24.01 3.64
CA VAL A 124 1.85 -23.69 2.64
C VAL A 124 2.66 -24.94 2.33
N ASP A 125 2.57 -25.40 1.09
CA ASP A 125 3.49 -26.42 0.57
C ASP A 125 4.92 -25.85 0.46
N ARG A 126 5.93 -26.68 0.78
CA ARG A 126 7.36 -26.30 0.72
C ARG A 126 7.79 -25.76 -0.65
N LYS A 127 7.28 -26.33 -1.74
CA LYS A 127 7.57 -25.87 -3.12
C LYS A 127 7.05 -24.45 -3.36
N ARG A 128 5.86 -24.14 -2.85
CA ARG A 128 5.30 -22.78 -2.93
C ARG A 128 6.11 -21.79 -2.09
N GLY A 129 6.54 -22.20 -0.91
CA GLY A 129 7.41 -21.38 -0.06
C GLY A 129 8.73 -21.01 -0.75
N LEU A 130 9.38 -21.96 -1.43
CA LEU A 130 10.60 -21.69 -2.22
C LEU A 130 10.33 -20.76 -3.40
N GLY A 131 9.19 -20.91 -4.10
CA GLY A 131 8.79 -19.99 -5.17
C GLY A 131 8.62 -18.55 -4.68
N LEU A 132 8.08 -18.36 -3.49
CA LEU A 132 7.91 -17.03 -2.88
C LEU A 132 9.24 -16.38 -2.49
N ILE A 133 10.17 -17.17 -1.94
CA ILE A 133 11.53 -16.69 -1.66
C ILE A 133 12.20 -16.25 -2.96
N LEU A 134 12.03 -16.99 -4.05
CA LEU A 134 12.57 -16.62 -5.35
C LEU A 134 11.95 -15.32 -5.88
N VAL A 135 10.63 -15.15 -5.77
CA VAL A 135 9.93 -13.91 -6.15
C VAL A 135 10.48 -12.72 -5.35
N PHE A 136 10.67 -12.90 -4.04
CA PHE A 136 11.27 -11.86 -3.19
C PHE A 136 12.68 -11.49 -3.64
N ILE A 137 13.55 -12.48 -3.85
CA ILE A 137 14.94 -12.24 -4.29
C ILE A 137 14.95 -11.51 -5.63
N LEU A 138 14.12 -11.92 -6.58
CA LEU A 138 14.05 -11.30 -7.90
C LEU A 138 13.49 -9.87 -7.84
N SER A 139 12.43 -9.63 -7.06
CA SER A 139 11.83 -8.30 -6.94
C SER A 139 12.73 -7.34 -6.17
N ALA A 140 13.19 -7.70 -4.99
CA ALA A 140 14.07 -6.86 -4.18
C ALA A 140 15.45 -6.68 -4.82
N GLY A 141 16.02 -7.75 -5.40
CA GLY A 141 17.31 -7.72 -6.08
C GLY A 141 17.27 -6.89 -7.37
N GLY A 142 16.23 -7.06 -8.19
CA GLY A 142 16.05 -6.27 -9.42
C GLY A 142 15.90 -4.77 -9.13
N LEU A 143 15.07 -4.42 -8.16
CA LEU A 143 14.90 -3.03 -7.71
C LEU A 143 16.19 -2.48 -7.11
N GLY A 144 16.89 -3.27 -6.31
CA GLY A 144 18.19 -2.87 -5.73
C GLY A 144 19.26 -2.61 -6.79
N ILE A 145 19.32 -3.41 -7.86
CA ILE A 145 20.25 -3.19 -8.98
C ILE A 145 19.91 -1.89 -9.72
N VAL A 146 18.64 -1.67 -10.08
CA VAL A 146 18.19 -0.43 -10.72
C VAL A 146 18.58 0.77 -9.88
N PHE A 147 18.36 0.71 -8.57
CA PHE A 147 18.74 1.77 -7.66
C PHE A 147 20.24 2.04 -7.63
N LEU A 148 21.07 0.99 -7.46
CA LEU A 148 22.53 1.12 -7.35
C LEU A 148 23.18 1.65 -8.63
N THR A 149 22.59 1.39 -9.80
CA THR A 149 23.10 1.87 -11.10
C THR A 149 22.76 3.34 -11.37
N SER A 150 21.82 3.91 -10.64
CA SER A 150 21.22 5.21 -10.97
C SER A 150 21.69 6.36 -10.07
N HIS A 151 22.32 6.10 -8.92
CA HIS A 151 22.66 7.16 -7.96
C HIS A 151 24.15 7.44 -7.88
N SER A 152 24.52 8.70 -8.14
CA SER A 152 25.81 9.24 -7.72
C SER A 152 25.78 9.49 -6.20
N MET A 153 26.74 8.96 -5.46
CA MET A 153 26.84 8.95 -3.99
C MET A 153 26.99 10.35 -3.35
N SER A 154 26.05 11.27 -3.54
CA SER A 154 26.23 12.64 -3.07
C SER A 154 25.74 12.94 -1.63
N GLN A 155 24.81 12.14 -1.09
CA GLN A 155 24.33 12.32 0.30
C GLN A 155 23.90 10.98 0.93
N VAL A 156 24.66 10.49 1.91
CA VAL A 156 24.45 9.17 2.55
C VAL A 156 23.03 8.96 3.12
N PRO A 157 22.39 9.92 3.84
CA PRO A 157 21.04 9.69 4.37
C PRO A 157 19.98 9.51 3.27
N VAL A 158 20.07 10.28 2.19
CA VAL A 158 19.17 10.19 1.03
C VAL A 158 19.30 8.81 0.40
N VAL A 159 20.52 8.37 0.10
CA VAL A 159 20.82 7.08 -0.51
C VAL A 159 20.29 5.91 0.33
N VAL A 160 20.40 5.99 1.67
CA VAL A 160 19.91 4.92 2.55
C VAL A 160 18.38 4.83 2.51
N ILE A 161 17.68 5.96 2.59
CA ILE A 161 16.21 5.98 2.55
C ILE A 161 15.71 5.50 1.18
N ASP A 162 16.30 5.99 0.09
CA ASP A 162 15.97 5.57 -1.27
C ASP A 162 16.20 4.07 -1.49
N ALA A 163 17.26 3.50 -0.90
CA ALA A 163 17.52 2.06 -0.99
C ALA A 163 16.54 1.20 -0.17
N LEU A 164 15.99 1.75 0.93
CA LEU A 164 15.02 1.04 1.76
C LEU A 164 13.70 0.80 1.02
N TYR A 165 13.20 1.78 0.26
CA TYR A 165 11.92 1.66 -0.44
C TYR A 165 11.85 0.45 -1.39
N PRO A 166 12.78 0.23 -2.34
CA PRO A 166 12.74 -0.94 -3.21
C PRO A 166 12.78 -2.27 -2.46
N ILE A 167 13.55 -2.34 -1.36
CA ILE A 167 13.62 -3.54 -0.53
C ILE A 167 12.26 -3.82 0.14
N LEU A 168 11.65 -2.80 0.74
CA LEU A 168 10.36 -2.91 1.41
C LEU A 168 9.23 -3.20 0.42
N ASP A 169 9.26 -2.59 -0.77
CA ASP A 169 8.32 -2.87 -1.86
C ASP A 169 8.42 -4.31 -2.34
N GLY A 170 9.65 -4.82 -2.52
CA GLY A 170 9.88 -6.22 -2.84
C GLY A 170 9.28 -7.17 -1.80
N PHE A 171 9.40 -6.83 -0.50
CA PHE A 171 8.74 -7.56 0.57
C PHE A 171 7.23 -7.52 0.45
N LEU A 172 6.63 -6.35 0.31
CA LEU A 172 5.18 -6.19 0.22
C LEU A 172 4.62 -6.86 -1.02
N LEU A 173 5.27 -6.75 -2.18
CA LEU A 173 4.88 -7.44 -3.40
C LEU A 173 4.89 -8.97 -3.21
N THR A 174 5.96 -9.50 -2.63
CA THR A 174 6.05 -10.93 -2.34
C THR A 174 4.96 -11.40 -1.40
N LEU A 175 4.69 -10.65 -0.33
CA LEU A 175 3.65 -10.97 0.63
C LEU A 175 2.25 -10.88 0.00
N SER A 176 1.99 -9.88 -0.86
CA SER A 176 0.71 -9.73 -1.54
C SER A 176 0.45 -10.86 -2.53
N VAL A 177 1.45 -11.23 -3.34
CA VAL A 177 1.37 -12.38 -4.24
C VAL A 177 1.13 -13.67 -3.44
N THR A 178 1.83 -13.83 -2.31
CA THR A 178 1.61 -14.95 -1.38
C THR A 178 0.16 -15.00 -0.95
N MET A 179 -0.38 -13.90 -0.46
CA MET A 179 -1.78 -13.82 -0.05
C MET A 179 -2.71 -14.18 -1.21
N LEU A 180 -2.51 -13.65 -2.41
CA LEU A 180 -3.34 -13.94 -3.59
C LEU A 180 -3.30 -15.41 -4.00
N LEU A 181 -2.14 -16.07 -3.92
CA LEU A 181 -1.99 -17.51 -4.18
C LEU A 181 -2.72 -18.35 -3.13
N PHE A 182 -2.69 -17.95 -1.86
CA PHE A 182 -3.47 -18.57 -0.80
C PHE A 182 -4.97 -18.43 -1.02
N PHE A 183 -5.43 -17.29 -1.56
CA PHE A 183 -6.85 -17.01 -1.80
C PHE A 183 -7.45 -17.84 -2.93
N ARG A 184 -6.63 -18.42 -3.80
CA ARG A 184 -7.10 -19.37 -4.81
C ARG A 184 -7.62 -20.67 -4.18
N SER A 185 -7.09 -21.05 -3.03
CA SER A 185 -7.66 -22.11 -2.19
C SER A 185 -8.82 -21.49 -1.41
N ARG A 186 -10.01 -22.09 -1.40
CA ARG A 186 -11.27 -21.60 -0.78
C ARG A 186 -11.21 -21.24 0.71
N PHE A 187 -10.00 -21.14 1.29
CA PHE A 187 -9.74 -20.98 2.72
C PHE A 187 -9.78 -19.55 3.23
N ILE A 188 -9.82 -18.53 2.35
CA ILE A 188 -9.72 -17.14 2.81
C ILE A 188 -10.85 -16.30 2.19
N SER A 189 -11.46 -15.46 3.04
CA SER A 189 -12.62 -14.67 2.70
C SER A 189 -12.34 -13.54 1.68
N PRO A 190 -13.38 -13.05 1.01
CA PRO A 190 -13.27 -11.96 0.03
C PRO A 190 -12.55 -10.69 0.53
N PRO A 191 -12.72 -10.22 1.79
CA PRO A 191 -12.03 -9.03 2.29
C PRO A 191 -10.51 -9.09 2.11
N TRP A 192 -9.90 -10.24 2.41
CA TRP A 192 -8.46 -10.39 2.30
C TRP A 192 -7.93 -10.40 0.86
N ARG A 193 -8.77 -10.80 -0.11
CA ARG A 193 -8.42 -10.68 -1.55
C ARG A 193 -8.30 -9.22 -1.96
N TRP A 194 -9.25 -8.39 -1.52
CA TRP A 194 -9.21 -6.96 -1.78
C TRP A 194 -8.04 -6.29 -1.07
N PHE A 195 -7.74 -6.74 0.16
CA PHE A 195 -6.57 -6.25 0.87
C PHE A 195 -5.27 -6.60 0.13
N ALA A 196 -5.09 -7.85 -0.29
CA ALA A 196 -3.92 -8.27 -1.05
C ALA A 196 -3.81 -7.55 -2.41
N LEU A 197 -4.95 -7.32 -3.10
CA LEU A 197 -4.98 -6.53 -4.32
C LEU A 197 -4.53 -5.08 -4.06
N GLY A 198 -4.98 -4.48 -2.96
CA GLY A 198 -4.55 -3.13 -2.56
C GLY A 198 -3.04 -3.05 -2.36
N VAL A 199 -2.45 -4.00 -1.62
CA VAL A 199 -0.99 -4.08 -1.43
C VAL A 199 -0.27 -4.25 -2.77
N LEU A 200 -0.78 -5.11 -3.67
CA LEU A 200 -0.21 -5.33 -4.99
C LEU A 200 -0.22 -4.05 -5.84
N LEU A 201 -1.34 -3.33 -5.87
CA LEU A 201 -1.50 -2.10 -6.65
C LEU A 201 -0.54 -1.02 -6.14
N ILE A 202 -0.46 -0.81 -4.83
CA ILE A 202 0.50 0.15 -4.24
C ILE A 202 1.93 -0.24 -4.59
N GLY A 203 2.31 -1.52 -4.46
CA GLY A 203 3.65 -1.98 -4.82
C GLY A 203 3.98 -1.77 -6.31
N ILE A 204 3.00 -1.94 -7.21
CA ILE A 204 3.19 -1.61 -8.65
C ILE A 204 3.39 -0.10 -8.81
N GLY A 205 2.60 0.73 -8.13
CA GLY A 205 2.75 2.19 -8.14
C GLY A 205 4.14 2.63 -7.70
N HIS A 206 4.63 2.10 -6.59
CA HIS A 206 5.99 2.36 -6.08
C HIS A 206 7.08 1.93 -7.08
N PHE A 207 6.95 0.73 -7.65
CA PHE A 207 7.89 0.26 -8.66
C PHE A 207 7.95 1.19 -9.87
N LEU A 208 6.79 1.58 -10.43
CA LEU A 208 6.72 2.46 -11.58
C LEU A 208 7.22 3.87 -11.26
N ASN A 209 6.90 4.39 -10.07
CA ASN A 209 7.40 5.67 -9.58
C ASN A 209 8.93 5.65 -9.46
N GLY A 210 9.50 4.66 -8.79
CA GLY A 210 10.94 4.51 -8.63
C GLY A 210 11.67 4.39 -9.98
N LEU A 211 11.12 3.60 -10.92
CA LEU A 211 11.66 3.47 -12.26
C LEU A 211 11.58 4.81 -13.01
N GLY A 212 10.44 5.48 -12.95
CA GLY A 212 10.22 6.74 -13.66
C GLY A 212 11.08 7.89 -13.12
N THR A 213 11.30 7.94 -11.80
CA THR A 213 12.21 8.90 -11.15
C THR A 213 13.66 8.64 -11.60
N THR A 214 14.08 7.38 -11.63
CA THR A 214 15.41 6.97 -12.07
C THR A 214 15.68 7.32 -13.53
N GLU A 215 14.72 7.05 -14.41
CA GLU A 215 14.82 7.33 -15.85
C GLU A 215 14.51 8.80 -16.20
N GLY A 216 14.12 9.61 -15.22
CA GLY A 216 13.86 11.04 -15.36
C GLY A 216 12.58 11.42 -16.10
N TRP A 217 11.64 10.46 -16.26
CA TRP A 217 10.34 10.75 -16.90
C TRP A 217 9.19 10.93 -15.90
N TYR A 218 9.40 10.60 -14.63
CA TYR A 218 8.38 10.81 -13.60
C TYR A 218 8.44 12.22 -13.02
N SER A 219 7.29 12.85 -12.95
CA SER A 219 7.05 14.09 -12.20
C SER A 219 5.68 14.01 -11.54
N TYR A 220 5.62 14.10 -10.22
CA TYR A 220 4.35 14.06 -9.49
C TYR A 220 3.47 15.29 -9.78
N PRO A 221 2.16 15.11 -9.95
CA PRO A 221 1.42 13.85 -10.04
C PRO A 221 1.32 13.35 -11.51
N GLN A 222 1.24 12.03 -11.67
CA GLN A 222 1.13 11.37 -12.99
C GLN A 222 0.07 10.25 -12.99
N PRO A 223 -0.36 9.74 -14.18
CA PRO A 223 -1.34 8.65 -14.26
C PRO A 223 -0.94 7.37 -13.51
N ILE A 224 0.35 7.12 -13.32
CA ILE A 224 0.82 5.97 -12.53
C ILE A 224 0.41 6.07 -11.05
N ASP A 225 0.17 7.28 -10.54
CA ASP A 225 -0.27 7.48 -9.17
C ASP A 225 -1.69 6.96 -8.91
N LEU A 226 -2.46 6.68 -9.98
CA LEU A 226 -3.73 5.96 -9.89
C LEU A 226 -3.59 4.57 -9.26
N PHE A 227 -2.43 3.92 -9.37
CA PHE A 227 -2.21 2.63 -8.72
C PHE A 227 -2.31 2.75 -7.18
N TYR A 228 -1.80 3.84 -6.60
CA TYR A 228 -1.95 4.11 -5.17
C TYR A 228 -3.42 4.33 -4.80
N LEU A 229 -4.12 5.18 -5.56
CA LEU A 229 -5.52 5.50 -5.30
C LEU A 229 -6.40 4.25 -5.41
N TRP A 230 -6.21 3.41 -6.43
CA TRP A 230 -6.89 2.13 -6.57
C TRP A 230 -6.50 1.15 -5.45
N GLY A 231 -5.28 1.23 -4.96
CA GLY A 231 -4.83 0.50 -3.77
C GLY A 231 -5.66 0.87 -2.54
N TYR A 232 -5.84 2.17 -2.26
CA TYR A 232 -6.69 2.64 -1.17
C TYR A 232 -8.17 2.26 -1.37
N VAL A 233 -8.70 2.37 -2.59
CA VAL A 233 -10.06 1.89 -2.89
C VAL A 233 -10.21 0.40 -2.56
N SER A 234 -9.21 -0.40 -2.90
CA SER A 234 -9.19 -1.84 -2.60
C SER A 234 -9.15 -2.10 -1.09
N PHE A 235 -8.37 -1.33 -0.31
CA PHE A 235 -8.37 -1.40 1.15
C PHE A 235 -9.73 -0.98 1.74
N GLY A 236 -10.31 0.11 1.25
CA GLY A 236 -11.64 0.56 1.67
C GLY A 236 -12.70 -0.54 1.48
N LEU A 237 -12.63 -1.26 0.34
CA LEU A 237 -13.48 -2.43 0.10
C LEU A 237 -13.20 -3.55 1.11
N ALA A 238 -11.94 -3.92 1.30
CA ALA A 238 -11.55 -4.95 2.24
C ALA A 238 -12.14 -4.67 3.63
N PHE A 239 -11.93 -3.45 4.15
CA PHE A 239 -12.43 -3.05 5.46
C PHE A 239 -13.97 -2.99 5.51
N SER A 240 -14.63 -2.47 4.46
CA SER A 240 -16.10 -2.39 4.41
C SER A 240 -16.78 -3.75 4.37
N MET A 241 -16.09 -4.77 3.87
CA MET A 241 -16.59 -6.16 3.82
C MET A 241 -16.31 -6.95 5.09
N GLN A 242 -15.41 -6.47 5.95
CA GLN A 242 -15.06 -7.13 7.20
C GLN A 242 -16.13 -6.83 8.26
N THR A 243 -17.20 -7.61 8.28
CA THR A 243 -18.36 -7.37 9.17
C THR A 243 -18.36 -8.29 10.39
N GLU A 244 -17.70 -9.43 10.32
CA GLU A 244 -17.65 -10.44 11.37
C GLU A 244 -16.25 -11.03 11.49
N PRO A 245 -15.84 -11.50 12.69
CA PRO A 245 -14.61 -12.26 12.85
C PRO A 245 -14.61 -13.50 11.97
N GLU A 246 -13.53 -13.73 11.27
CA GLU A 246 -13.38 -14.92 10.45
C GLU A 246 -13.40 -16.18 11.32
N ARG A 247 -14.12 -17.22 10.87
CA ARG A 247 -14.29 -18.46 11.63
C ARG A 247 -12.95 -19.14 11.98
N PHE A 248 -11.95 -19.00 11.12
CA PHE A 248 -10.62 -19.55 11.37
C PHE A 248 -9.82 -18.89 12.51
N TRP A 249 -10.32 -17.77 13.06
CA TRP A 249 -9.74 -17.15 14.24
C TRP A 249 -10.29 -17.74 15.55
N GLN A 250 -11.33 -18.56 15.46
CA GLN A 250 -12.04 -19.08 16.65
C GLN A 250 -11.41 -20.36 17.18
N ASP A 251 -10.54 -21.03 16.40
CA ASP A 251 -9.78 -22.22 16.74
C ASP A 251 -8.34 -21.84 17.20
#